data_4c8a662bad355a5915c028db4f44e517
#
_entry.id   4c8a662bad355a5915c028db4f44e517
#
_cell.length_a   1.000
_cell.length_b   1.000
_cell.length_c   1.000
_cell.angle_alpha   90.00
_cell.angle_beta   90.00
_cell.angle_gamma   90.00
#
_symmetry.space_group_name_H-M   'P 1'
#
loop_
_entity.id
_entity.type
_entity.pdbx_description
1 polymer ?
#
loop_
_entity_poly.entity_id
_entity_poly.type
_entity_poly.pdbx_seq_one_letter_code
_entity_poly.pdbx_strand_id
1 'polypeptide(L)'
;AISPAAARRATAFALMAVFLDVIGFGLIIPVLPPLIEDVGHVGLDDAARVGGWLFAAFSLAQFLCAPLMGALADRFGRRPLLLLAIAGLAADYVLHALAPSPGWLFVGRVLAGICGSSYVIANACLADVSAPEKRARAFGLMTAAFGLGFVLGPALGGLISAFGIRAPFWAAAAVAAANFVFGLIALPETLPADRRRAIRWREANPLGVLAVFRRYPGVLPMAVVLVLYFFSTSVYPAIWPFWGMAKFGWPATTVGLTLATTGLAIALMQGLATGPAVARWGERRLAVVGLLFGALSCAGFGLAPTTAAVLVLLLVHALEGFSQPMLAAMMSRAVPDNAQGALQGGLAALMNLAMLAGTLFFTQVFGFFLSDAAPVKSPDIAFFIASAIAAVALAVFVAAVPRRRAIP
;
A
#
# COMPACT_ATOMS: atom_id res chain seq x y z
N ALA A 1 7.60 -31.24 -14.65
CA ALA A 1 8.33 -30.48 -13.63
C ALA A 1 9.13 -29.36 -14.31
N ILE A 2 9.13 -28.16 -13.73
CA ILE A 2 9.89 -27.01 -14.23
C ILE A 2 11.40 -27.28 -13.97
N SER A 3 12.26 -27.00 -14.97
CA SER A 3 13.70 -27.16 -14.80
C SER A 3 14.26 -26.19 -13.75
N PRO A 4 15.34 -26.54 -13.02
CA PRO A 4 15.94 -25.64 -12.03
C PRO A 4 16.37 -24.28 -12.60
N ALA A 5 16.78 -24.24 -13.87
CA ALA A 5 17.13 -23.00 -14.56
C ALA A 5 15.90 -22.13 -14.85
N ALA A 6 14.78 -22.73 -15.26
CA ALA A 6 13.51 -22.02 -15.48
C ALA A 6 12.94 -21.51 -14.15
N ALA A 7 13.01 -22.28 -13.07
CA ALA A 7 12.59 -21.86 -11.75
C ALA A 7 13.37 -20.62 -11.25
N ARG A 8 14.71 -20.61 -11.42
CA ARG A 8 15.56 -19.46 -11.10
C ARG A 8 15.18 -18.22 -11.93
N ARG A 9 14.94 -18.38 -13.24
CA ARG A 9 14.51 -17.28 -14.11
C ARG A 9 13.15 -16.72 -13.70
N ALA A 10 12.17 -17.61 -13.40
CA ALA A 10 10.84 -17.19 -12.93
C ALA A 10 10.93 -16.42 -11.60
N THR A 11 11.74 -16.90 -10.64
CA THR A 11 11.97 -16.21 -9.36
C THR A 11 12.58 -14.81 -9.58
N ALA A 12 13.67 -14.73 -10.35
CA ALA A 12 14.33 -13.46 -10.62
C ALA A 12 13.40 -12.47 -11.33
N PHE A 13 12.63 -12.94 -12.33
CA PHE A 13 11.66 -12.11 -13.02
C PHE A 13 10.55 -11.64 -12.10
N ALA A 14 9.94 -12.52 -11.27
CA ALA A 14 8.86 -12.14 -10.37
C ALA A 14 9.30 -11.06 -9.37
N LEU A 15 10.52 -11.17 -8.81
CA LEU A 15 11.09 -10.16 -7.92
C LEU A 15 11.35 -8.84 -8.64
N MET A 16 11.93 -8.89 -9.84
CA MET A 16 12.21 -7.72 -10.67
C MET A 16 10.92 -7.03 -11.12
N ALA A 17 9.92 -7.80 -11.55
CA ALA A 17 8.63 -7.27 -11.97
C ALA A 17 7.95 -6.49 -10.85
N VAL A 18 7.86 -7.05 -9.65
CA VAL A 18 7.28 -6.36 -8.50
C VAL A 18 8.09 -5.12 -8.12
N PHE A 19 9.42 -5.22 -8.12
CA PHE A 19 10.28 -4.06 -7.83
C PHE A 19 10.04 -2.90 -8.81
N LEU A 20 9.99 -3.19 -10.12
CA LEU A 20 9.77 -2.19 -11.17
C LEU A 20 8.34 -1.64 -11.14
N ASP A 21 7.33 -2.49 -10.90
CA ASP A 21 5.94 -2.06 -10.79
C ASP A 21 5.74 -1.10 -9.61
N VAL A 22 6.38 -1.39 -8.46
CA VAL A 22 6.31 -0.52 -7.28
C VAL A 22 7.10 0.78 -7.48
N ILE A 23 8.24 0.74 -8.17
CA ILE A 23 8.93 1.98 -8.61
C ILE A 23 8.00 2.81 -9.48
N GLY A 24 7.37 2.22 -10.50
CA GLY A 24 6.43 2.91 -11.40
C GLY A 24 5.28 3.57 -10.63
N PHE A 25 4.68 2.86 -9.69
CA PHE A 25 3.64 3.41 -8.81
C PHE A 25 4.19 4.57 -7.96
N GLY A 26 5.36 4.40 -7.35
CA GLY A 26 6.00 5.40 -6.50
C GLY A 26 6.41 6.68 -7.23
N LEU A 27 6.84 6.58 -8.49
CA LEU A 27 7.19 7.72 -9.34
C LEU A 27 6.07 8.76 -9.45
N ILE A 28 4.82 8.32 -9.39
CA ILE A 28 3.64 9.16 -9.62
C ILE A 28 3.26 9.95 -8.36
N ILE A 29 3.49 9.40 -7.17
CA ILE A 29 2.95 9.93 -5.92
C ILE A 29 3.28 11.42 -5.72
N PRO A 30 4.54 11.89 -5.86
CA PRO A 30 4.88 13.29 -5.61
C PRO A 30 4.39 14.26 -6.69
N VAL A 31 4.05 13.75 -7.89
CA VAL A 31 3.65 14.60 -9.03
C VAL A 31 2.15 14.55 -9.34
N LEU A 32 1.40 13.70 -8.65
CA LEU A 32 -0.04 13.59 -8.87
C LEU A 32 -0.80 14.89 -8.52
N PRO A 33 -0.52 15.60 -7.39
CA PRO A 33 -1.16 16.87 -7.10
C PRO A 33 -0.99 17.91 -8.21
N PRO A 34 0.24 18.29 -8.61
CA PRO A 34 0.42 19.28 -9.66
C PRO A 34 -0.10 18.83 -11.02
N LEU A 35 -0.16 17.51 -11.31
CA LEU A 35 -0.80 17.03 -12.52
C LEU A 35 -2.31 17.26 -12.49
N ILE A 36 -2.98 17.00 -11.35
CA ILE A 36 -4.43 17.25 -11.24
C ILE A 36 -4.75 18.74 -11.36
N GLU A 37 -3.94 19.61 -10.74
CA GLU A 37 -4.08 21.07 -10.86
C GLU A 37 -3.94 21.52 -12.32
N ASP A 38 -2.90 21.04 -13.04
CA ASP A 38 -2.63 21.37 -14.45
C ASP A 38 -3.76 20.93 -15.37
N VAL A 39 -4.19 19.67 -15.27
CA VAL A 39 -5.21 19.08 -16.16
C VAL A 39 -6.63 19.52 -15.82
N GLY A 40 -6.88 19.79 -14.53
CA GLY A 40 -8.19 20.18 -14.03
C GLY A 40 -8.42 21.69 -14.02
N HIS A 41 -7.36 22.49 -14.14
CA HIS A 41 -7.38 23.94 -13.95
C HIS A 41 -8.02 24.33 -12.61
N VAL A 42 -7.71 23.58 -11.54
CA VAL A 42 -8.30 23.72 -10.20
C VAL A 42 -7.23 24.06 -9.17
N GLY A 43 -7.64 24.59 -8.02
CA GLY A 43 -6.73 24.79 -6.88
C GLY A 43 -6.38 23.48 -6.15
N LEU A 44 -5.44 23.59 -5.23
CA LEU A 44 -4.91 22.44 -4.48
C LEU A 44 -6.00 21.76 -3.60
N ASP A 45 -6.99 22.51 -3.15
CA ASP A 45 -8.16 22.03 -2.40
C ASP A 45 -9.01 21.05 -3.21
N ASP A 46 -9.40 21.45 -4.43
CA ASP A 46 -10.15 20.58 -5.33
C ASP A 46 -9.27 19.47 -5.91
N ALA A 47 -7.99 19.74 -6.18
CA ALA A 47 -7.04 18.72 -6.60
C ALA A 47 -6.92 17.59 -5.56
N ALA A 48 -6.93 17.91 -4.26
CA ALA A 48 -6.92 16.90 -3.20
C ALA A 48 -8.20 16.06 -3.19
N ARG A 49 -9.37 16.69 -3.37
CA ARG A 49 -10.67 15.96 -3.47
C ARG A 49 -10.69 15.03 -4.66
N VAL A 50 -10.26 15.51 -5.84
CA VAL A 50 -10.15 14.68 -7.06
C VAL A 50 -9.15 13.54 -6.84
N GLY A 51 -7.98 13.82 -6.24
CA GLY A 51 -6.97 12.83 -5.88
C GLY A 51 -7.52 11.69 -5.02
N GLY A 52 -8.38 12.02 -4.04
CA GLY A 52 -9.10 11.02 -3.23
C GLY A 52 -9.99 10.10 -4.06
N TRP A 53 -10.76 10.65 -4.98
CA TRP A 53 -11.59 9.86 -5.88
C TRP A 53 -10.78 9.02 -6.86
N LEU A 54 -9.65 9.53 -7.38
CA LEU A 54 -8.72 8.78 -8.21
C LEU A 54 -8.13 7.58 -7.45
N PHE A 55 -7.74 7.78 -6.18
CA PHE A 55 -7.27 6.69 -5.34
C PHE A 55 -8.37 5.67 -5.04
N ALA A 56 -9.60 6.15 -4.80
CA ALA A 56 -10.75 5.28 -4.57
C ALA A 56 -11.08 4.43 -5.79
N ALA A 57 -11.06 5.01 -6.99
CA ALA A 57 -11.28 4.29 -8.24
C ALA A 57 -10.24 3.18 -8.45
N PHE A 58 -8.97 3.50 -8.22
CA PHE A 58 -7.87 2.51 -8.25
C PHE A 58 -8.09 1.39 -7.22
N SER A 59 -8.30 1.74 -5.95
CA SER A 59 -8.40 0.78 -4.85
C SER A 59 -9.63 -0.11 -4.99
N LEU A 60 -10.77 0.45 -5.42
CA LEU A 60 -11.99 -0.30 -5.66
C LEU A 60 -11.83 -1.27 -6.83
N ALA A 61 -11.27 -0.80 -7.95
CA ALA A 61 -10.99 -1.66 -9.09
C ALA A 61 -10.03 -2.80 -8.71
N GLN A 62 -8.96 -2.50 -7.98
CA GLN A 62 -8.00 -3.50 -7.49
C GLN A 62 -8.68 -4.51 -6.54
N PHE A 63 -9.47 -4.04 -5.57
CA PHE A 63 -10.16 -4.91 -4.62
C PHE A 63 -11.11 -5.89 -5.31
N LEU A 64 -11.88 -5.41 -6.29
CA LEU A 64 -12.83 -6.24 -7.03
C LEU A 64 -12.14 -7.17 -8.03
N CYS A 65 -11.09 -6.70 -8.70
CA CYS A 65 -10.46 -7.45 -9.79
C CYS A 65 -9.32 -8.37 -9.34
N ALA A 66 -8.68 -8.14 -8.18
CA ALA A 66 -7.56 -8.96 -7.73
C ALA A 66 -7.89 -10.46 -7.59
N PRO A 67 -9.04 -10.88 -6.98
CA PRO A 67 -9.42 -12.29 -6.95
C PRO A 67 -9.72 -12.85 -8.34
N LEU A 68 -10.33 -12.04 -9.21
CA LEU A 68 -10.64 -12.44 -10.58
C LEU A 68 -9.36 -12.66 -11.40
N MET A 69 -8.40 -11.73 -11.30
CA MET A 69 -7.11 -11.84 -11.99
C MET A 69 -6.32 -13.06 -11.49
N GLY A 70 -6.38 -13.36 -10.19
CA GLY A 70 -5.84 -14.61 -9.65
C GLY A 70 -6.48 -15.85 -10.26
N ALA A 71 -7.82 -15.91 -10.32
CA ALA A 71 -8.55 -17.02 -10.91
C ALA A 71 -8.32 -17.17 -12.43
N LEU A 72 -8.20 -16.05 -13.14
CA LEU A 72 -7.82 -16.05 -14.56
C LEU A 72 -6.39 -16.59 -14.75
N ALA A 73 -5.45 -16.22 -13.87
CA ALA A 73 -4.10 -16.73 -13.91
C ALA A 73 -4.02 -18.23 -13.58
N ASP A 74 -4.91 -18.74 -12.73
CA ASP A 74 -5.06 -20.19 -12.47
C ASP A 74 -5.61 -20.96 -13.69
N ARG A 75 -6.45 -20.30 -14.50
CA ARG A 75 -7.06 -20.93 -15.67
C ARG A 75 -6.21 -20.86 -16.93
N PHE A 76 -5.67 -19.67 -17.24
CA PHE A 76 -4.98 -19.40 -18.50
C PHE A 76 -3.46 -19.54 -18.41
N GLY A 77 -2.92 -19.60 -17.19
CA GLY A 77 -1.50 -19.62 -16.89
C GLY A 77 -1.03 -18.29 -16.28
N ARG A 78 0.08 -18.36 -15.53
CA ARG A 78 0.64 -17.19 -14.82
C ARG A 78 1.25 -16.18 -15.78
N ARG A 79 2.03 -16.68 -16.76
CA ARG A 79 2.80 -15.85 -17.69
C ARG A 79 1.93 -14.87 -18.48
N PRO A 80 0.87 -15.28 -19.20
CA PRO A 80 0.07 -14.36 -20.02
C PRO A 80 -0.64 -13.30 -19.18
N LEU A 81 -1.13 -13.68 -17.99
CA LEU A 81 -1.83 -12.73 -17.12
C LEU A 81 -0.87 -11.73 -16.46
N LEU A 82 0.32 -12.14 -16.07
CA LEU A 82 1.33 -11.22 -15.52
C LEU A 82 1.80 -10.23 -16.59
N LEU A 83 2.06 -10.70 -17.81
CA LEU A 83 2.42 -9.83 -18.93
C LEU A 83 1.29 -8.86 -19.30
N LEU A 84 0.04 -9.31 -19.30
CA LEU A 84 -1.13 -8.46 -19.55
C LEU A 84 -1.24 -7.36 -18.47
N ALA A 85 -1.02 -7.72 -17.20
CA ALA A 85 -1.04 -6.75 -16.09
C ALA A 85 0.06 -5.68 -16.26
N ILE A 86 1.30 -6.09 -16.58
CA ILE A 86 2.40 -5.15 -16.81
C ILE A 86 2.14 -4.26 -18.04
N ALA A 87 1.61 -4.81 -19.14
CA ALA A 87 1.24 -4.04 -20.32
C ALA A 87 0.14 -3.01 -20.01
N GLY A 88 -0.86 -3.40 -19.20
CA GLY A 88 -1.92 -2.50 -18.76
C GLY A 88 -1.40 -1.37 -17.87
N LEU A 89 -0.44 -1.63 -17.00
CA LEU A 89 0.23 -0.58 -16.21
C LEU A 89 1.04 0.37 -17.12
N ALA A 90 1.75 -0.14 -18.12
CA ALA A 90 2.45 0.71 -19.10
C ALA A 90 1.46 1.62 -19.84
N ALA A 91 0.30 1.08 -20.26
CA ALA A 91 -0.76 1.85 -20.90
C ALA A 91 -1.35 2.92 -19.96
N ASP A 92 -1.56 2.59 -18.69
CA ASP A 92 -2.01 3.55 -17.67
C ASP A 92 -1.05 4.74 -17.55
N TYR A 93 0.25 4.48 -17.47
CA TYR A 93 1.25 5.56 -17.36
C TYR A 93 1.28 6.46 -18.60
N VAL A 94 1.12 5.89 -19.80
CA VAL A 94 0.97 6.68 -21.04
C VAL A 94 -0.33 7.51 -21.01
N LEU A 95 -1.44 6.93 -20.55
CA LEU A 95 -2.71 7.66 -20.39
C LEU A 95 -2.56 8.87 -19.46
N HIS A 96 -1.88 8.70 -18.32
CA HIS A 96 -1.61 9.80 -17.40
C HIS A 96 -0.67 10.86 -18.00
N ALA A 97 0.38 10.43 -18.71
CA ALA A 97 1.31 11.34 -19.38
C ALA A 97 0.63 12.20 -20.46
N LEU A 98 -0.37 11.66 -21.14
CA LEU A 98 -1.11 12.32 -22.22
C LEU A 98 -2.46 12.91 -21.77
N ALA A 99 -2.87 12.73 -20.51
CA ALA A 99 -4.19 13.11 -20.01
C ALA A 99 -4.53 14.59 -20.32
N PRO A 100 -5.62 14.87 -21.07
CA PRO A 100 -6.07 16.23 -21.36
C PRO A 100 -7.09 16.73 -20.34
N SER A 101 -7.62 15.86 -19.46
CA SER A 101 -8.64 16.21 -18.49
C SER A 101 -8.64 15.21 -17.32
N PRO A 102 -9.20 15.57 -16.13
CA PRO A 102 -9.29 14.67 -14.98
C PRO A 102 -10.00 13.35 -15.28
N GLY A 103 -10.97 13.34 -16.21
CA GLY A 103 -11.67 12.12 -16.62
C GLY A 103 -10.73 11.04 -17.17
N TRP A 104 -9.68 11.41 -17.90
CA TRP A 104 -8.67 10.48 -18.38
C TRP A 104 -7.83 9.90 -17.26
N LEU A 105 -7.57 10.69 -16.20
CA LEU A 105 -6.90 10.20 -15.00
C LEU A 105 -7.74 9.11 -14.31
N PHE A 106 -9.08 9.27 -14.26
CA PHE A 106 -9.98 8.24 -13.72
C PHE A 106 -9.92 6.95 -14.54
N VAL A 107 -9.97 7.03 -15.86
CA VAL A 107 -9.84 5.84 -16.74
C VAL A 107 -8.52 5.12 -16.45
N GLY A 108 -7.42 5.87 -16.38
CA GLY A 108 -6.12 5.32 -16.03
C GLY A 108 -6.13 4.65 -14.66
N ARG A 109 -6.67 5.32 -13.62
CA ARG A 109 -6.73 4.73 -12.27
C ARG A 109 -7.53 3.43 -12.19
N VAL A 110 -8.64 3.33 -12.92
CA VAL A 110 -9.40 2.08 -13.02
C VAL A 110 -8.56 1.00 -13.73
N LEU A 111 -7.93 1.33 -14.85
CA LEU A 111 -7.03 0.42 -15.56
C LEU A 111 -5.87 -0.06 -14.68
N ALA A 112 -5.21 0.87 -13.97
CA ALA A 112 -4.15 0.54 -13.02
C ALA A 112 -4.65 -0.35 -11.87
N GLY A 113 -5.86 -0.13 -11.37
CA GLY A 113 -6.48 -0.97 -10.34
C GLY A 113 -6.71 -2.40 -10.82
N ILE A 114 -7.23 -2.58 -12.03
CA ILE A 114 -7.41 -3.90 -12.65
C ILE A 114 -6.05 -4.59 -12.82
N CYS A 115 -5.06 -3.88 -13.35
CA CYS A 115 -3.73 -4.40 -13.67
C CYS A 115 -2.80 -4.49 -12.45
N GLY A 116 -3.04 -3.74 -11.37
CA GLY A 116 -2.26 -3.77 -10.12
C GLY A 116 -2.26 -5.11 -9.38
N SER A 117 -2.97 -6.11 -9.93
CA SER A 117 -2.93 -7.51 -9.48
C SER A 117 -1.63 -8.25 -9.86
N SER A 118 -0.69 -7.60 -10.55
CA SER A 118 0.64 -8.16 -10.89
C SER A 118 1.35 -8.74 -9.67
N TYR A 119 1.27 -8.06 -8.51
CA TYR A 119 1.82 -8.54 -7.25
C TYR A 119 1.25 -9.90 -6.81
N VAL A 120 -0.08 -10.10 -6.94
CA VAL A 120 -0.75 -11.36 -6.59
C VAL A 120 -0.28 -12.49 -7.51
N ILE A 121 -0.21 -12.23 -8.81
CA ILE A 121 0.22 -13.21 -9.81
C ILE A 121 1.71 -13.54 -9.64
N ALA A 122 2.57 -12.54 -9.38
CA ALA A 122 4.00 -12.74 -9.13
C ALA A 122 4.25 -13.60 -7.88
N ASN A 123 3.49 -13.37 -6.79
CA ASN A 123 3.53 -14.23 -5.61
C ASN A 123 3.11 -15.68 -5.93
N ALA A 124 2.10 -15.87 -6.76
CA ALA A 124 1.68 -17.19 -7.19
C ALA A 124 2.76 -17.89 -8.05
N CYS A 125 3.39 -17.17 -9.01
CA CYS A 125 4.56 -17.67 -9.75
C CYS A 125 5.68 -18.13 -8.80
N LEU A 126 5.96 -17.32 -7.79
CA LEU A 126 7.01 -17.61 -6.81
C LEU A 126 6.67 -18.86 -5.97
N ALA A 127 5.40 -19.02 -5.57
CA ALA A 127 4.92 -20.21 -4.86
C ALA A 127 5.01 -21.47 -5.72
N ASP A 128 4.71 -21.37 -7.02
CA ASP A 128 4.74 -22.50 -7.96
C ASP A 128 6.16 -23.05 -8.18
N VAL A 129 7.18 -22.18 -8.13
CA VAL A 129 8.59 -22.57 -8.40
C VAL A 129 9.43 -22.77 -7.14
N SER A 130 8.92 -22.43 -5.96
CA SER A 130 9.64 -22.52 -4.69
C SER A 130 9.31 -23.82 -3.97
N ALA A 131 10.35 -24.57 -3.57
CA ALA A 131 10.19 -25.70 -2.65
C ALA A 131 9.58 -25.23 -1.31
N PRO A 132 8.74 -26.03 -0.65
CA PRO A 132 8.05 -25.65 0.58
C PRO A 132 8.96 -25.02 1.65
N GLU A 133 10.16 -25.57 1.83
CA GLU A 133 11.14 -25.13 2.82
C GLU A 133 11.76 -23.75 2.48
N LYS A 134 11.73 -23.36 1.20
CA LYS A 134 12.30 -22.11 0.68
C LYS A 134 11.26 -21.00 0.48
N ARG A 135 9.96 -21.32 0.59
CA ARG A 135 8.86 -20.35 0.33
C ARG A 135 8.95 -19.13 1.24
N ALA A 136 9.21 -19.31 2.53
CA ALA A 136 9.32 -18.20 3.47
C ALA A 136 10.43 -17.21 3.05
N ARG A 137 11.59 -17.71 2.62
CA ARG A 137 12.68 -16.89 2.09
C ARG A 137 12.28 -16.17 0.80
N ALA A 138 11.61 -16.86 -0.11
CA ALA A 138 11.18 -16.31 -1.39
C ALA A 138 10.17 -15.15 -1.20
N PHE A 139 9.17 -15.33 -0.33
CA PHE A 139 8.21 -14.26 0.01
C PHE A 139 8.87 -13.11 0.78
N GLY A 140 9.87 -13.40 1.62
CA GLY A 140 10.68 -12.34 2.27
C GLY A 140 11.42 -11.48 1.24
N LEU A 141 12.01 -12.08 0.21
CA LEU A 141 12.64 -11.35 -0.90
C LEU A 141 11.62 -10.52 -1.69
N MET A 142 10.39 -11.04 -1.90
CA MET A 142 9.31 -10.30 -2.56
C MET A 142 8.93 -9.05 -1.77
N THR A 143 8.78 -9.18 -0.44
CA THR A 143 8.50 -8.05 0.46
C THR A 143 9.64 -7.03 0.44
N ALA A 144 10.89 -7.49 0.40
CA ALA A 144 12.06 -6.61 0.29
C ALA A 144 12.09 -5.86 -1.06
N ALA A 145 11.79 -6.54 -2.16
CA ALA A 145 11.68 -5.92 -3.49
C ALA A 145 10.59 -4.85 -3.52
N PHE A 146 9.42 -5.14 -2.94
CA PHE A 146 8.34 -4.17 -2.76
C PHE A 146 8.80 -2.95 -1.95
N GLY A 147 9.40 -3.19 -0.78
CA GLY A 147 9.86 -2.10 0.11
C GLY A 147 10.93 -1.22 -0.54
N LEU A 148 11.91 -1.80 -1.22
CA LEU A 148 12.93 -1.04 -1.97
C LEU A 148 12.31 -0.21 -3.10
N GLY A 149 11.37 -0.79 -3.85
CA GLY A 149 10.63 -0.06 -4.88
C GLY A 149 9.86 1.13 -4.32
N PHE A 150 9.22 0.94 -3.16
CA PHE A 150 8.45 1.99 -2.49
C PHE A 150 9.33 3.12 -1.92
N VAL A 151 10.58 2.84 -1.55
CA VAL A 151 11.56 3.86 -1.14
C VAL A 151 12.09 4.63 -2.35
N LEU A 152 12.50 3.89 -3.40
CA LEU A 152 13.15 4.48 -4.57
C LEU A 152 12.16 5.20 -5.49
N GLY A 153 10.93 4.68 -5.63
CA GLY A 153 9.92 5.23 -6.54
C GLY A 153 9.64 6.71 -6.30
N PRO A 154 9.18 7.12 -5.11
CA PRO A 154 8.88 8.52 -4.83
C PRO A 154 10.11 9.43 -4.92
N ALA A 155 11.29 8.96 -4.47
CA ALA A 155 12.53 9.71 -4.59
C ALA A 155 12.87 10.01 -6.06
N LEU A 156 12.84 8.98 -6.91
CA LEU A 156 13.07 9.13 -8.35
C LEU A 156 11.98 9.99 -9.01
N GLY A 157 10.72 9.81 -8.62
CA GLY A 157 9.60 10.61 -9.14
C GLY A 157 9.77 12.09 -8.85
N GLY A 158 10.14 12.43 -7.62
CA GLY A 158 10.46 13.79 -7.23
C GLY A 158 11.66 14.37 -7.99
N LEU A 159 12.72 13.60 -8.21
CA LEU A 159 13.89 14.05 -8.97
C LEU A 159 13.57 14.23 -10.46
N ILE A 160 12.88 13.27 -11.07
CA ILE A 160 12.51 13.32 -12.50
C ILE A 160 11.52 14.45 -12.77
N SER A 161 10.70 14.86 -11.79
CA SER A 161 9.77 15.98 -11.94
C SER A 161 10.44 17.32 -12.28
N ALA A 162 11.75 17.47 -12.02
CA ALA A 162 12.53 18.62 -12.46
C ALA A 162 12.56 18.80 -13.99
N PHE A 163 12.33 17.72 -14.76
CA PHE A 163 12.21 17.75 -16.23
C PHE A 163 10.77 17.99 -16.72
N GLY A 164 9.83 18.26 -15.81
CA GLY A 164 8.42 18.54 -16.08
C GLY A 164 7.47 17.61 -15.34
N ILE A 165 6.23 18.09 -15.11
CA ILE A 165 5.20 17.38 -14.33
C ILE A 165 4.88 15.99 -14.92
N ARG A 166 4.95 15.84 -16.25
CA ARG A 166 4.62 14.61 -16.97
C ARG A 166 5.82 13.66 -17.13
N ALA A 167 7.05 14.12 -16.87
CA ALA A 167 8.26 13.32 -17.03
C ALA A 167 8.28 12.04 -16.20
N PRO A 168 7.84 12.01 -14.92
CA PRO A 168 7.76 10.77 -14.12
C PRO A 168 6.82 9.74 -14.73
N PHE A 169 5.72 10.15 -15.36
CA PHE A 169 4.79 9.22 -16.02
C PHE A 169 5.41 8.57 -17.27
N TRP A 170 6.14 9.34 -18.06
CA TRP A 170 6.90 8.79 -19.19
C TRP A 170 8.00 7.84 -18.73
N ALA A 171 8.70 8.17 -17.64
CA ALA A 171 9.69 7.28 -17.05
C ALA A 171 9.05 5.97 -16.55
N ALA A 172 7.91 6.05 -15.85
CA ALA A 172 7.15 4.88 -15.41
C ALA A 172 6.67 4.02 -16.58
N ALA A 173 6.16 4.65 -17.66
CA ALA A 173 5.76 3.96 -18.87
C ALA A 173 6.93 3.22 -19.53
N ALA A 174 8.10 3.88 -19.63
CA ALA A 174 9.31 3.26 -20.19
C ALA A 174 9.79 2.07 -19.34
N VAL A 175 9.79 2.20 -18.01
CA VAL A 175 10.16 1.12 -17.08
C VAL A 175 9.18 -0.06 -17.20
N ALA A 176 7.86 0.20 -17.24
CA ALA A 176 6.86 -0.85 -17.39
C ALA A 176 6.94 -1.53 -18.79
N ALA A 177 7.16 -0.76 -19.85
CA ALA A 177 7.36 -1.31 -21.20
C ALA A 177 8.63 -2.18 -21.26
N ALA A 178 9.73 -1.73 -20.67
CA ALA A 178 10.96 -2.51 -20.58
C ALA A 178 10.76 -3.81 -19.79
N ASN A 179 10.02 -3.74 -18.66
CA ASN A 179 9.65 -4.91 -17.87
C ASN A 179 8.77 -5.89 -18.67
N PHE A 180 7.83 -5.39 -19.46
CA PHE A 180 7.01 -6.20 -20.35
C PHE A 180 7.85 -6.93 -21.40
N VAL A 181 8.73 -6.22 -22.11
CA VAL A 181 9.63 -6.81 -23.11
C VAL A 181 10.56 -7.84 -22.46
N PHE A 182 11.12 -7.52 -21.30
CA PHE A 182 11.94 -8.48 -20.54
C PHE A 182 11.14 -9.72 -20.16
N GLY A 183 9.88 -9.56 -19.76
CA GLY A 183 8.99 -10.67 -19.42
C GLY A 183 8.64 -11.56 -20.62
N LEU A 184 8.48 -10.99 -21.81
CA LEU A 184 8.28 -11.77 -23.04
C LEU A 184 9.44 -12.74 -23.29
N ILE A 185 10.67 -12.35 -22.96
CA ILE A 185 11.90 -13.12 -23.20
C ILE A 185 12.21 -14.06 -22.02
N ALA A 186 12.14 -13.54 -20.79
CA ALA A 186 12.73 -14.19 -19.62
C ALA A 186 11.73 -15.02 -18.80
N LEU A 187 10.41 -14.66 -18.82
CA LEU A 187 9.42 -15.32 -17.96
C LEU A 187 8.96 -16.65 -18.57
N PRO A 188 9.27 -17.81 -17.97
CA PRO A 188 8.66 -19.08 -18.35
C PRO A 188 7.24 -19.19 -17.78
N GLU A 189 6.40 -20.04 -18.36
CA GLU A 189 5.15 -20.42 -17.72
C GLU A 189 5.43 -21.26 -16.46
N THR A 190 4.85 -20.85 -15.33
CA THR A 190 5.07 -21.53 -14.05
C THR A 190 3.95 -22.49 -13.68
N LEU A 191 2.77 -22.34 -14.30
CA LEU A 191 1.62 -23.20 -14.08
C LEU A 191 1.41 -24.16 -15.28
N PRO A 192 1.80 -25.44 -15.17
CA PRO A 192 1.59 -26.44 -16.22
C PRO A 192 0.12 -26.60 -16.55
N ALA A 193 -0.18 -26.96 -17.80
CA ALA A 193 -1.54 -27.06 -18.30
C ALA A 193 -2.42 -28.07 -17.54
N ASP A 194 -1.82 -29.16 -17.04
CA ASP A 194 -2.47 -30.20 -16.22
C ASP A 194 -2.84 -29.72 -14.81
N ARG A 195 -2.27 -28.61 -14.33
CA ARG A 195 -2.58 -28.02 -13.02
C ARG A 195 -3.52 -26.83 -13.10
N ARG A 196 -3.93 -26.42 -14.30
CA ARG A 196 -4.86 -25.31 -14.50
C ARG A 196 -6.25 -25.68 -14.00
N ARG A 197 -6.92 -24.70 -13.35
CA ARG A 197 -8.24 -24.92 -12.74
C ARG A 197 -9.31 -24.09 -13.43
N ALA A 198 -10.55 -24.61 -13.46
CA ALA A 198 -11.69 -23.80 -13.89
C ALA A 198 -11.98 -22.69 -12.89
N ILE A 199 -12.45 -21.54 -13.38
CA ILE A 199 -12.83 -20.40 -12.53
C ILE A 199 -14.00 -20.80 -11.65
N ARG A 200 -13.84 -20.62 -10.33
CA ARG A 200 -14.90 -20.81 -9.34
C ARG A 200 -15.32 -19.44 -8.81
N TRP A 201 -16.35 -18.87 -9.38
CA TRP A 201 -16.86 -17.54 -9.05
C TRP A 201 -17.15 -17.33 -7.56
N ARG A 202 -17.53 -18.38 -6.84
CA ARG A 202 -17.77 -18.31 -5.38
C ARG A 202 -16.49 -18.09 -4.58
N GLU A 203 -15.35 -18.55 -5.06
CA GLU A 203 -14.03 -18.37 -4.43
C GLU A 203 -13.46 -16.98 -4.74
N ALA A 204 -13.94 -16.31 -5.78
CA ALA A 204 -13.55 -14.95 -6.16
C ALA A 204 -14.32 -13.84 -5.39
N ASN A 205 -15.09 -14.19 -4.35
CA ASN A 205 -15.82 -13.21 -3.55
C ASN A 205 -14.89 -12.55 -2.52
N PRO A 206 -14.51 -11.27 -2.69
CA PRO A 206 -13.57 -10.58 -1.80
C PRO A 206 -14.13 -10.35 -0.39
N LEU A 207 -15.46 -10.36 -0.22
CA LEU A 207 -16.11 -10.16 1.08
C LEU A 207 -16.29 -11.47 1.86
N GLY A 208 -16.24 -12.62 1.18
CA GLY A 208 -16.42 -13.93 1.82
C GLY A 208 -15.38 -14.22 2.91
N VAL A 209 -14.17 -13.67 2.77
CA VAL A 209 -13.08 -13.81 3.76
C VAL A 209 -13.39 -13.13 5.11
N LEU A 210 -14.32 -12.17 5.15
CA LEU A 210 -14.72 -11.49 6.38
C LEU A 210 -15.52 -12.40 7.34
N ALA A 211 -16.03 -13.53 6.86
CA ALA A 211 -16.74 -14.49 7.69
C ALA A 211 -15.88 -15.08 8.83
N VAL A 212 -14.55 -15.04 8.71
CA VAL A 212 -13.61 -15.48 9.76
C VAL A 212 -13.82 -14.74 11.08
N PHE A 213 -14.12 -13.44 11.03
CA PHE A 213 -14.34 -12.63 12.24
C PHE A 213 -15.63 -12.98 12.98
N ARG A 214 -16.64 -13.48 12.26
CA ARG A 214 -17.87 -14.03 12.87
C ARG A 214 -17.62 -15.39 13.52
N ARG A 215 -16.75 -16.20 12.89
CA ARG A 215 -16.45 -17.55 13.36
C ARG A 215 -15.53 -17.54 14.60
N TYR A 216 -14.65 -16.54 14.71
CA TYR A 216 -13.69 -16.40 15.82
C TYR A 216 -13.87 -15.05 16.51
N PRO A 217 -14.90 -14.91 17.39
CA PRO A 217 -15.22 -13.61 17.99
C PRO A 217 -14.09 -13.05 18.87
N GLY A 218 -13.18 -13.88 19.38
CA GLY A 218 -12.02 -13.43 20.16
C GLY A 218 -11.03 -12.55 19.40
N VAL A 219 -11.03 -12.55 18.05
CA VAL A 219 -10.20 -11.65 17.24
C VAL A 219 -10.91 -10.33 16.90
N LEU A 220 -12.21 -10.23 17.14
CA LEU A 220 -13.02 -9.06 16.74
C LEU A 220 -12.52 -7.74 17.35
N PRO A 221 -12.17 -7.63 18.65
CA PRO A 221 -11.63 -6.39 19.20
C PRO A 221 -10.34 -5.93 18.50
N MET A 222 -9.44 -6.88 18.21
CA MET A 222 -8.20 -6.58 17.47
C MET A 222 -8.47 -6.19 16.03
N ALA A 223 -9.48 -6.79 15.38
CA ALA A 223 -9.91 -6.41 14.04
C ALA A 223 -10.47 -4.99 14.00
N VAL A 224 -11.25 -4.59 15.00
CA VAL A 224 -11.75 -3.19 15.14
C VAL A 224 -10.57 -2.22 15.32
N VAL A 225 -9.61 -2.54 16.18
CA VAL A 225 -8.38 -1.73 16.32
C VAL A 225 -7.63 -1.61 15.02
N LEU A 226 -7.51 -2.69 14.25
CA LEU A 226 -6.85 -2.70 12.96
C LEU A 226 -7.56 -1.80 11.94
N VAL A 227 -8.90 -1.85 11.89
CA VAL A 227 -9.70 -0.97 11.03
C VAL A 227 -9.49 0.50 11.39
N LEU A 228 -9.58 0.86 12.68
CA LEU A 228 -9.34 2.22 13.14
C LEU A 228 -7.90 2.67 12.85
N TYR A 229 -6.92 1.79 13.05
CA TYR A 229 -5.53 2.04 12.73
C TYR A 229 -5.33 2.33 11.23
N PHE A 230 -5.78 1.45 10.35
CA PHE A 230 -5.62 1.66 8.90
C PHE A 230 -6.44 2.83 8.37
N PHE A 231 -7.61 3.08 8.94
CA PHE A 231 -8.38 4.29 8.62
C PHE A 231 -7.60 5.55 9.01
N SER A 232 -7.04 5.61 10.22
CA SER A 232 -6.23 6.73 10.68
C SER A 232 -4.98 6.93 9.82
N THR A 233 -4.20 5.86 9.59
CA THR A 233 -2.92 5.93 8.86
C THR A 233 -3.09 6.19 7.37
N SER A 234 -4.31 6.03 6.83
CA SER A 234 -4.61 6.41 5.45
C SER A 234 -4.43 7.91 5.19
N VAL A 235 -4.37 8.74 6.22
CA VAL A 235 -4.06 10.18 6.10
C VAL A 235 -2.74 10.41 5.38
N TYR A 236 -1.72 9.55 5.61
CA TYR A 236 -0.42 9.72 4.99
C TYR A 236 -0.44 9.57 3.46
N PRO A 237 -0.85 8.43 2.88
CA PRO A 237 -0.93 8.30 1.44
C PRO A 237 -2.00 9.21 0.83
N ALA A 238 -3.04 9.61 1.58
CA ALA A 238 -4.13 10.45 1.11
C ALA A 238 -3.68 11.88 0.83
N ILE A 239 -3.03 12.53 1.80
CA ILE A 239 -2.82 13.98 1.76
C ILE A 239 -1.35 14.42 1.87
N TRP A 240 -0.40 13.52 2.12
CA TRP A 240 1.00 13.89 2.36
C TRP A 240 1.60 14.83 1.31
N PRO A 241 1.48 14.56 -0.01
CA PRO A 241 1.95 15.49 -1.02
C PRO A 241 1.21 16.84 -0.97
N PHE A 242 -0.11 16.81 -0.90
CA PHE A 242 -0.95 18.02 -0.85
C PHE A 242 -0.67 18.87 0.39
N TRP A 243 -0.55 18.21 1.56
CA TRP A 243 -0.25 18.89 2.83
C TRP A 243 1.12 19.57 2.82
N GLY A 244 2.14 18.86 2.34
CA GLY A 244 3.49 19.43 2.24
C GLY A 244 3.55 20.63 1.31
N MET A 245 2.82 20.57 0.19
CA MET A 245 2.68 21.69 -0.75
C MET A 245 1.92 22.85 -0.13
N ALA A 246 0.76 22.60 0.53
CA ALA A 246 -0.05 23.64 1.14
C ALA A 246 0.62 24.35 2.33
N LYS A 247 1.28 23.57 3.21
CA LYS A 247 1.83 24.09 4.47
C LYS A 247 3.21 24.70 4.31
N PHE A 248 4.08 24.08 3.53
CA PHE A 248 5.49 24.42 3.43
C PHE A 248 5.95 24.85 2.03
N GLY A 249 5.07 24.78 1.03
CA GLY A 249 5.46 25.05 -0.35
C GLY A 249 6.41 24.00 -0.93
N TRP A 250 6.33 22.74 -0.48
CA TRP A 250 7.25 21.70 -0.94
C TRP A 250 7.17 21.47 -2.44
N PRO A 251 8.30 21.48 -3.14
CA PRO A 251 8.34 20.94 -4.49
C PRO A 251 8.20 19.40 -4.46
N ALA A 252 7.82 18.80 -5.58
CA ALA A 252 7.67 17.36 -5.71
C ALA A 252 8.93 16.56 -5.29
N THR A 253 10.12 17.15 -5.46
CA THR A 253 11.40 16.60 -4.98
C THR A 253 11.41 16.40 -3.48
N THR A 254 11.01 17.40 -2.70
CA THR A 254 10.94 17.32 -1.24
C THR A 254 9.91 16.29 -0.81
N VAL A 255 8.74 16.28 -1.45
CA VAL A 255 7.72 15.24 -1.21
C VAL A 255 8.28 13.83 -1.44
N GLY A 256 8.95 13.62 -2.57
CA GLY A 256 9.58 12.33 -2.89
C GLY A 256 10.64 11.90 -1.88
N LEU A 257 11.50 12.84 -1.44
CA LEU A 257 12.54 12.57 -0.44
C LEU A 257 11.96 12.26 0.94
N THR A 258 10.90 12.96 1.38
CA THR A 258 10.24 12.67 2.67
C THR A 258 9.60 11.29 2.67
N LEU A 259 8.96 10.88 1.58
CA LEU A 259 8.40 9.53 1.43
C LEU A 259 9.49 8.45 1.44
N ALA A 260 10.60 8.68 0.74
CA ALA A 260 11.75 7.78 0.76
C ALA A 260 12.36 7.65 2.16
N THR A 261 12.51 8.78 2.88
CA THR A 261 12.99 8.79 4.28
C THR A 261 12.07 7.98 5.19
N THR A 262 10.75 8.15 5.05
CA THR A 262 9.75 7.39 5.80
C THR A 262 9.88 5.88 5.52
N GLY A 263 9.92 5.50 4.24
CA GLY A 263 10.05 4.09 3.85
C GLY A 263 11.34 3.46 4.38
N LEU A 264 12.46 4.18 4.29
CA LEU A 264 13.75 3.71 4.81
C LEU A 264 13.72 3.58 6.34
N ALA A 265 13.19 4.56 7.05
CA ALA A 265 13.11 4.54 8.52
C ALA A 265 12.26 3.35 9.01
N ILE A 266 11.10 3.11 8.38
CA ILE A 266 10.24 1.96 8.69
C ILE A 266 10.95 0.64 8.37
N ALA A 267 11.61 0.53 7.22
CA ALA A 267 12.33 -0.69 6.81
C ALA A 267 13.47 -1.02 7.78
N LEU A 268 14.27 -0.02 8.19
CA LEU A 268 15.34 -0.18 9.17
C LEU A 268 14.78 -0.59 10.54
N MET A 269 13.73 0.08 10.99
CA MET A 269 13.09 -0.23 12.26
C MET A 269 12.51 -1.66 12.26
N GLN A 270 11.78 -2.04 11.22
CA GLN A 270 11.21 -3.39 11.12
C GLN A 270 12.26 -4.47 10.97
N GLY A 271 13.31 -4.23 10.18
CA GLY A 271 14.37 -5.20 9.92
C GLY A 271 15.34 -5.41 11.10
N LEU A 272 15.67 -4.33 11.81
CA LEU A 272 16.71 -4.36 12.85
C LEU A 272 16.14 -4.39 14.27
N ALA A 273 15.05 -3.66 14.52
CA ALA A 273 14.57 -3.45 15.88
C ALA A 273 13.44 -4.40 16.28
N THR A 274 12.61 -4.86 15.34
CA THR A 274 11.40 -5.63 15.68
C THR A 274 11.70 -6.94 16.42
N GLY A 275 12.65 -7.74 15.94
CA GLY A 275 12.99 -9.01 16.57
C GLY A 275 13.46 -8.85 18.03
N PRO A 276 14.53 -8.09 18.29
CA PRO A 276 15.01 -7.81 19.64
C PRO A 276 13.95 -7.16 20.56
N ALA A 277 13.15 -6.25 20.01
CA ALA A 277 12.09 -5.57 20.77
C ALA A 277 10.98 -6.54 21.21
N VAL A 278 10.54 -7.44 20.31
CA VAL A 278 9.55 -8.46 20.64
C VAL A 278 10.08 -9.41 21.71
N ALA A 279 11.33 -9.85 21.60
CA ALA A 279 11.95 -10.73 22.59
C ALA A 279 12.00 -10.09 24.00
N ARG A 280 12.25 -8.76 24.07
CA ARG A 280 12.41 -8.05 25.34
C ARG A 280 11.09 -7.57 25.95
N TRP A 281 10.18 -7.04 25.14
CA TRP A 281 8.98 -6.33 25.61
C TRP A 281 7.68 -7.06 25.32
N GLY A 282 7.69 -8.03 24.41
CA GLY A 282 6.53 -8.77 23.95
C GLY A 282 5.60 -7.95 23.04
N GLU A 283 4.78 -8.65 22.28
CA GLU A 283 3.95 -8.08 21.22
C GLU A 283 2.92 -7.07 21.72
N ARG A 284 2.26 -7.32 22.86
CA ARG A 284 1.22 -6.42 23.36
C ARG A 284 1.78 -5.03 23.71
N ARG A 285 2.95 -4.96 24.35
CA ARG A 285 3.58 -3.67 24.68
C ARG A 285 4.00 -2.95 23.41
N LEU A 286 4.56 -3.66 22.44
CA LEU A 286 4.94 -3.06 21.17
C LEU A 286 3.73 -2.60 20.35
N ALA A 287 2.60 -3.31 20.38
CA ALA A 287 1.36 -2.82 19.78
C ALA A 287 0.89 -1.50 20.42
N VAL A 288 0.98 -1.39 21.78
CA VAL A 288 0.68 -0.13 22.47
C VAL A 288 1.63 0.98 22.05
N VAL A 289 2.94 0.70 22.01
CA VAL A 289 3.96 1.67 21.53
C VAL A 289 3.65 2.13 20.11
N GLY A 290 3.41 1.19 19.19
CA GLY A 290 3.08 1.54 17.81
C GLY A 290 1.84 2.41 17.68
N LEU A 291 0.73 2.03 18.32
CA LEU A 291 -0.52 2.81 18.29
C LEU A 291 -0.36 4.19 18.95
N LEU A 292 0.39 4.28 20.05
CA LEU A 292 0.69 5.56 20.71
C LEU A 292 1.50 6.48 19.81
N PHE A 293 2.58 5.95 19.22
CA PHE A 293 3.42 6.74 18.33
C PHE A 293 2.72 7.09 17.01
N GLY A 294 1.77 6.29 16.55
CA GLY A 294 0.87 6.66 15.46
C GLY A 294 0.04 7.90 15.78
N ALA A 295 -0.61 7.92 16.94
CA ALA A 295 -1.38 9.09 17.38
C ALA A 295 -0.49 10.32 17.59
N LEU A 296 0.66 10.16 18.27
CA LEU A 296 1.60 11.28 18.53
C LEU A 296 2.21 11.82 17.23
N SER A 297 2.53 10.97 16.26
CA SER A 297 3.09 11.38 14.98
C SER A 297 2.08 12.20 14.18
N CYS A 298 0.82 11.76 14.10
CA CYS A 298 -0.24 12.54 13.45
C CYS A 298 -0.39 13.92 14.09
N ALA A 299 -0.46 14.01 15.43
CA ALA A 299 -0.53 15.29 16.12
C ALA A 299 0.73 16.14 15.85
N GLY A 300 1.90 15.51 15.89
CA GLY A 300 3.19 16.14 15.64
C GLY A 300 3.29 16.76 14.24
N PHE A 301 2.85 16.06 13.20
CA PHE A 301 2.83 16.60 11.83
C PHE A 301 1.90 17.81 11.72
N GLY A 302 0.70 17.76 12.32
CA GLY A 302 -0.19 18.91 12.39
C GLY A 302 0.45 20.12 13.08
N LEU A 303 1.22 19.90 14.15
CA LEU A 303 1.89 20.93 14.91
C LEU A 303 3.26 21.35 14.35
N ALA A 304 3.82 20.64 13.38
CA ALA A 304 5.17 20.87 12.88
C ALA A 304 5.31 22.30 12.29
N PRO A 305 6.22 23.15 12.80
CA PRO A 305 6.38 24.50 12.31
C PRO A 305 7.31 24.61 11.08
N THR A 306 8.14 23.60 10.83
CA THR A 306 9.15 23.61 9.79
C THR A 306 9.36 22.24 9.17
N THR A 307 9.89 22.20 7.95
CA THR A 307 10.31 20.95 7.28
C THR A 307 11.32 20.15 8.10
N ALA A 308 12.23 20.82 8.82
CA ALA A 308 13.19 20.15 9.69
C ALA A 308 12.49 19.39 10.84
N ALA A 309 11.47 19.99 11.46
CA ALA A 309 10.65 19.32 12.46
C ALA A 309 9.94 18.09 11.89
N VAL A 310 9.42 18.18 10.65
CA VAL A 310 8.82 17.03 9.96
C VAL A 310 9.83 15.90 9.77
N LEU A 311 11.07 16.19 9.33
CA LEU A 311 12.10 15.17 9.14
C LEU A 311 12.45 14.44 10.46
N VAL A 312 12.50 15.14 11.58
CA VAL A 312 12.70 14.52 12.90
C VAL A 312 11.50 13.65 13.27
N LEU A 313 10.27 14.13 13.03
CA LEU A 313 9.06 13.40 13.31
C LEU A 313 8.91 12.12 12.46
N LEU A 314 9.46 12.09 11.22
CA LEU A 314 9.48 10.89 10.40
C LEU A 314 10.28 9.74 11.04
N LEU A 315 11.35 10.04 11.77
CA LEU A 315 12.12 9.03 12.52
C LEU A 315 11.30 8.50 13.71
N VAL A 316 10.60 9.39 14.40
CA VAL A 316 9.68 9.01 15.51
C VAL A 316 8.51 8.21 14.99
N HIS A 317 7.96 8.61 13.85
CA HIS A 317 6.87 7.92 13.16
C HIS A 317 7.20 6.46 12.81
N ALA A 318 8.46 6.13 12.55
CA ALA A 318 8.86 4.74 12.26
C ALA A 318 8.43 3.76 13.36
N LEU A 319 8.32 4.19 14.62
CA LEU A 319 7.85 3.35 15.74
C LEU A 319 6.39 2.90 15.59
N GLU A 320 5.58 3.63 14.84
CA GLU A 320 4.22 3.22 14.46
C GLU A 320 4.21 1.88 13.70
N GLY A 321 5.29 1.59 12.96
CA GLY A 321 5.48 0.35 12.22
C GLY A 321 5.41 -0.94 13.06
N PHE A 322 5.42 -0.87 14.39
CA PHE A 322 5.14 -2.01 15.26
C PHE A 322 3.66 -2.40 15.27
N SER A 323 2.72 -1.49 14.98
CA SER A 323 1.27 -1.72 15.17
C SER A 323 0.76 -2.92 14.38
N GLN A 324 0.91 -2.87 13.04
CA GLN A 324 0.36 -3.89 12.15
C GLN A 324 0.94 -5.30 12.43
N PRO A 325 2.27 -5.53 12.45
CA PRO A 325 2.81 -6.87 12.64
C PRO A 325 2.47 -7.45 14.01
N MET A 326 2.40 -6.61 15.06
CA MET A 326 2.04 -7.09 16.40
C MET A 326 0.58 -7.49 16.49
N LEU A 327 -0.33 -6.68 15.94
CA LEU A 327 -1.77 -7.01 15.89
C LEU A 327 -2.00 -8.28 15.05
N ALA A 328 -1.36 -8.41 13.90
CA ALA A 328 -1.47 -9.60 13.05
C ALA A 328 -0.96 -10.87 13.75
N ALA A 329 0.20 -10.79 14.42
CA ALA A 329 0.76 -11.90 15.19
C ALA A 329 -0.15 -12.33 16.36
N MET A 330 -0.72 -11.38 17.10
CA MET A 330 -1.66 -11.67 18.18
C MET A 330 -2.95 -12.32 17.67
N MET A 331 -3.51 -11.86 16.54
CA MET A 331 -4.69 -12.45 15.93
C MET A 331 -4.40 -13.85 15.35
N SER A 332 -3.24 -14.04 14.72
CA SER A 332 -2.80 -15.34 14.21
C SER A 332 -2.78 -16.41 15.31
N ARG A 333 -2.34 -16.07 16.51
CA ARG A 333 -2.36 -16.99 17.67
C ARG A 333 -3.73 -17.24 18.28
N ALA A 334 -4.73 -16.43 17.92
CA ALA A 334 -6.09 -16.58 18.42
C ALA A 334 -6.98 -17.49 17.55
N VAL A 335 -6.47 -17.96 16.41
CA VAL A 335 -7.17 -18.85 15.49
C VAL A 335 -6.36 -20.12 15.23
N PRO A 336 -7.01 -21.27 14.94
CA PRO A 336 -6.31 -22.51 14.63
C PRO A 336 -5.61 -22.47 13.26
N ASP A 337 -4.64 -23.38 13.05
CA ASP A 337 -3.79 -23.41 11.85
C ASP A 337 -4.60 -23.49 10.55
N ASN A 338 -5.70 -24.23 10.53
CA ASN A 338 -6.57 -24.37 9.36
C ASN A 338 -7.38 -23.10 9.02
N ALA A 339 -7.40 -22.10 9.89
CA ALA A 339 -8.08 -20.82 9.68
C ALA A 339 -7.10 -19.66 9.32
N GLN A 340 -5.79 -19.91 9.32
CA GLN A 340 -4.77 -18.88 9.08
C GLN A 340 -4.94 -18.19 7.71
N GLY A 341 -5.19 -18.95 6.65
CA GLY A 341 -5.42 -18.39 5.32
C GLY A 341 -6.66 -17.49 5.26
N ALA A 342 -7.77 -17.91 5.90
CA ALA A 342 -8.98 -17.10 5.98
C ALA A 342 -8.77 -15.82 6.82
N LEU A 343 -7.99 -15.93 7.92
CA LEU A 343 -7.63 -14.77 8.73
C LEU A 343 -6.81 -13.75 7.92
N GLN A 344 -5.74 -14.18 7.25
CA GLN A 344 -4.89 -13.28 6.46
C GLN A 344 -5.67 -12.62 5.32
N GLY A 345 -6.53 -13.37 4.64
CA GLY A 345 -7.44 -12.81 3.63
C GLY A 345 -8.42 -11.79 4.22
N GLY A 346 -9.00 -12.10 5.39
CA GLY A 346 -9.89 -11.18 6.11
C GLY A 346 -9.18 -9.89 6.55
N LEU A 347 -7.96 -10.00 7.08
CA LEU A 347 -7.15 -8.85 7.47
C LEU A 347 -6.83 -7.95 6.26
N ALA A 348 -6.42 -8.55 5.12
CA ALA A 348 -6.16 -7.80 3.90
C ALA A 348 -7.41 -7.07 3.38
N ALA A 349 -8.58 -7.73 3.43
CA ALA A 349 -9.84 -7.10 3.03
C ALA A 349 -10.22 -5.93 3.95
N LEU A 350 -10.11 -6.09 5.28
CA LEU A 350 -10.37 -5.01 6.24
C LEU A 350 -9.41 -3.83 6.04
N MET A 351 -8.12 -4.12 5.84
CA MET A 351 -7.10 -3.11 5.57
C MET A 351 -7.47 -2.30 4.32
N ASN A 352 -7.77 -2.98 3.20
CA ASN A 352 -8.11 -2.30 1.95
C ASN A 352 -9.38 -1.45 2.07
N LEU A 353 -10.41 -1.95 2.75
CA LEU A 353 -11.65 -1.20 2.97
C LEU A 353 -11.43 0.02 3.90
N ALA A 354 -10.65 -0.14 4.96
CA ALA A 354 -10.30 0.94 5.87
C ALA A 354 -9.47 2.02 5.17
N MET A 355 -8.46 1.61 4.38
CA MET A 355 -7.63 2.51 3.59
C MET A 355 -8.45 3.26 2.54
N LEU A 356 -9.34 2.58 1.82
CA LEU A 356 -10.24 3.20 0.84
C LEU A 356 -11.14 4.27 1.48
N ALA A 357 -11.83 3.89 2.56
CA ALA A 357 -12.74 4.80 3.26
C ALA A 357 -11.98 5.98 3.88
N GLY A 358 -10.84 5.72 4.51
CA GLY A 358 -10.03 6.74 5.16
C GLY A 358 -9.39 7.69 4.15
N THR A 359 -8.88 7.19 3.01
CA THR A 359 -8.32 8.05 1.97
C THR A 359 -9.38 9.00 1.40
N LEU A 360 -10.58 8.49 1.09
CA LEU A 360 -11.69 9.34 0.68
C LEU A 360 -12.03 10.38 1.75
N PHE A 361 -12.17 9.95 2.99
CA PHE A 361 -12.50 10.83 4.10
C PHE A 361 -11.46 11.95 4.27
N PHE A 362 -10.18 11.60 4.38
CA PHE A 362 -9.13 12.60 4.65
C PHE A 362 -8.89 13.55 3.49
N THR A 363 -9.02 13.11 2.25
CA THR A 363 -8.91 14.02 1.09
C THR A 363 -10.07 15.00 1.01
N GLN A 364 -11.31 14.58 1.33
CA GLN A 364 -12.46 15.48 1.38
C GLN A 364 -12.33 16.47 2.56
N VAL A 365 -11.93 16.00 3.74
CA VAL A 365 -11.66 16.85 4.91
C VAL A 365 -10.57 17.87 4.58
N PHE A 366 -9.46 17.43 4.03
CA PHE A 366 -8.34 18.30 3.67
C PHE A 366 -8.77 19.38 2.64
N GLY A 367 -9.43 18.98 1.55
CA GLY A 367 -9.92 19.90 0.54
C GLY A 367 -10.96 20.89 1.11
N PHE A 368 -11.85 20.43 2.02
CA PHE A 368 -12.79 21.32 2.69
C PHE A 368 -12.08 22.39 3.52
N PHE A 369 -11.13 22.01 4.38
CA PHE A 369 -10.43 22.95 5.26
C PHE A 369 -9.39 23.83 4.55
N LEU A 370 -9.11 23.60 3.27
CA LEU A 370 -8.35 24.53 2.42
C LEU A 370 -9.26 25.48 1.64
N SER A 371 -10.53 25.14 1.41
CA SER A 371 -11.46 25.93 0.62
C SER A 371 -11.95 27.19 1.36
N ASP A 372 -12.50 28.14 0.61
CA ASP A 372 -13.11 29.37 1.14
C ASP A 372 -14.36 29.13 1.99
N ALA A 373 -14.98 27.97 1.88
CA ALA A 373 -16.15 27.59 2.65
C ALA A 373 -15.83 27.16 4.10
N ALA A 374 -14.54 26.95 4.43
CA ALA A 374 -14.15 26.49 5.75
C ALA A 374 -14.22 27.62 6.80
N PRO A 375 -14.73 27.32 8.02
CA PRO A 375 -14.73 28.29 9.12
C PRO A 375 -13.32 28.67 9.59
N VAL A 376 -12.35 27.75 9.41
CA VAL A 376 -10.91 27.95 9.70
C VAL A 376 -10.15 27.27 8.58
N LYS A 377 -9.34 28.04 7.84
CA LYS A 377 -8.44 27.47 6.82
C LYS A 377 -7.20 26.89 7.51
N SER A 378 -7.03 25.58 7.39
CA SER A 378 -5.84 24.89 7.92
C SER A 378 -5.62 23.58 7.18
N PRO A 379 -4.40 23.33 6.67
CA PRO A 379 -4.02 22.05 6.08
C PRO A 379 -3.87 20.94 7.13
N ASP A 380 -3.84 21.27 8.43
CA ASP A 380 -3.43 20.37 9.50
C ASP A 380 -4.58 19.59 10.14
N ILE A 381 -5.83 20.01 9.94
CA ILE A 381 -6.99 19.44 10.64
C ILE A 381 -7.14 17.95 10.35
N ALA A 382 -6.86 17.51 9.13
CA ALA A 382 -6.89 16.10 8.78
C ALA A 382 -5.95 15.25 9.64
N PHE A 383 -4.75 15.76 9.97
CA PHE A 383 -3.82 15.09 10.87
C PHE A 383 -4.31 15.06 12.32
N PHE A 384 -4.95 16.11 12.82
CA PHE A 384 -5.53 16.09 14.16
C PHE A 384 -6.69 15.10 14.29
N ILE A 385 -7.53 15.00 13.26
CA ILE A 385 -8.59 13.99 13.21
C ILE A 385 -7.99 12.58 13.18
N ALA A 386 -6.95 12.35 12.36
CA ALA A 386 -6.25 11.09 12.31
C ALA A 386 -5.64 10.72 13.68
N SER A 387 -5.01 11.69 14.36
CA SER A 387 -4.49 11.50 15.71
C SER A 387 -5.57 11.08 16.71
N ALA A 388 -6.73 11.73 16.67
CA ALA A 388 -7.85 11.38 17.54
C ALA A 388 -8.35 9.94 17.29
N ILE A 389 -8.48 9.53 16.02
CA ILE A 389 -8.89 8.17 15.64
C ILE A 389 -7.84 7.15 16.09
N ALA A 390 -6.54 7.43 15.92
CA ALA A 390 -5.46 6.56 16.40
C ALA A 390 -5.46 6.44 17.93
N ALA A 391 -5.76 7.52 18.67
CA ALA A 391 -5.92 7.50 20.10
C ALA A 391 -7.13 6.65 20.53
N VAL A 392 -8.25 6.69 19.80
CA VAL A 392 -9.40 5.80 20.03
C VAL A 392 -9.00 4.35 19.76
N ALA A 393 -8.24 4.06 18.69
CA ALA A 393 -7.73 2.72 18.42
C ALA A 393 -6.88 2.19 19.58
N LEU A 394 -5.99 3.03 20.13
CA LEU A 394 -5.18 2.71 21.31
C LEU A 394 -6.08 2.44 22.56
N ALA A 395 -7.06 3.30 22.82
CA ALA A 395 -7.98 3.14 23.94
C ALA A 395 -8.77 1.83 23.83
N VAL A 396 -9.32 1.52 22.65
CA VAL A 396 -10.03 0.24 22.39
C VAL A 396 -9.07 -0.94 22.59
N PHE A 397 -7.83 -0.86 22.11
CA PHE A 397 -6.85 -1.92 22.30
C PHE A 397 -6.55 -2.18 23.76
N VAL A 398 -6.32 -1.14 24.54
CA VAL A 398 -5.99 -1.25 25.98
C VAL A 398 -7.17 -1.81 26.77
N ALA A 399 -8.40 -1.37 26.46
CA ALA A 399 -9.63 -1.75 27.15
C ALA A 399 -10.12 -3.15 26.78
N ALA A 400 -10.15 -3.49 25.49
CA ALA A 400 -10.82 -4.68 24.98
C ALA A 400 -9.89 -5.89 24.74
N VAL A 401 -8.57 -5.66 24.63
CA VAL A 401 -7.59 -6.75 24.43
C VAL A 401 -6.95 -7.12 25.77
N PRO A 402 -7.30 -8.27 26.38
CA PRO A 402 -6.85 -8.63 27.71
C PRO A 402 -5.34 -8.81 27.80
N ARG A 403 -4.77 -8.45 28.95
CA ARG A 403 -3.40 -8.85 29.30
C ARG A 403 -3.41 -10.38 29.50
N ARG A 404 -2.70 -11.14 28.64
CA ARG A 404 -2.45 -12.54 28.98
C ARG A 404 -1.77 -12.56 30.35
N ARG A 405 -2.41 -13.17 31.35
CA ARG A 405 -1.71 -13.54 32.58
C ARG A 405 -0.59 -14.51 32.14
N ALA A 406 0.65 -14.22 32.54
CA ALA A 406 1.70 -15.21 32.45
C ALA A 406 1.17 -16.48 33.16
N ILE A 407 1.09 -17.56 32.42
CA ILE A 407 0.87 -18.87 33.05
C ILE A 407 2.15 -19.09 33.86
N PRO A 408 2.00 -19.36 35.17
CA PRO A 408 3.14 -19.54 36.05
C PRO A 408 4.02 -20.72 35.61
#